data_ca772210a22eed550e882e023be35ce2
#
_entry.id   ca772210a22eed550e882e023be35ce2
#
_cell.length_a   1.000
_cell.length_b   1.000
_cell.length_c   1.000
_cell.angle_alpha   90.00
_cell.angle_beta   90.00
_cell.angle_gamma   90.00
#
_symmetry.space_group_name_H-M   'P 1'
#
loop_
_entity.id
_entity.type
_entity.pdbx_description
1 polymer ?
#
loop_
_entity_poly.entity_id
_entity_poly.type
_entity_poly.pdbx_seq_one_letter_code
_entity_poly.pdbx_strand_id
1 'polypeptide(L)'
;MRIINIKINIMIKHLPLLFLSFFLLNSCINQEKKPPNILLIMIDDLNDYNEDLNGHPQVITPNIKNFAKSAVSFKNAYSNDPMCGPSRSSMLLGVYPHNSSNFWQRSWLQNNVLSNTKTIMEKFKENDYDVIGSGKILHHNKNELWTEFEHQADYSPIAYQGEWKRGKKGIAHPDVPKPYRTVKDLDGFNMAGGAIDGSYGPLKNLDGIKVNGEEVRWAYGPSRKGKTFKYIDENNRDLTPDEINAQWAEKRLLELANSDSEKPFFLAVGFLRPHTPLIVPQKYFDMYPLEDIELANILENDKDDTYLHTVSQFETPGRRVRSIQMYKNLVASYADDKEGLKRFTQAYLACVTAVDENIGQVLNAVDNSKLKDNTVVVIVSDHGWTMGEKEHVYKNSLWEESTRVPMLIRAPGISKADSKVYHPVSLIDVYPTLLDLAGLDFETTKNDQGRPLDGFSLKPFLKTPNLNEWEGPDGALSVVYTSDKNADIPSNHHYSVRTRDWRYILYNTGEEELYNNSNDPKEWNNLIFNKTHPKTQELRNLLKEMTYPVVPEGFSNIK
;
A
#
# COMPACT_ATOMS: atom_id res chain seq x y z
N MET A 1 62.88 -65.54 -30.03
CA MET A 1 62.30 -64.61 -30.99
C MET A 1 60.83 -64.98 -31.24
N ARG A 2 59.97 -64.68 -30.28
CA ARG A 2 58.50 -64.86 -30.29
C ARG A 2 57.99 -64.34 -28.96
N ILE A 3 57.70 -63.04 -28.78
CA ILE A 3 56.81 -62.43 -27.77
C ILE A 3 56.84 -60.93 -28.06
N ILE A 4 56.14 -60.45 -29.07
CA ILE A 4 55.68 -59.01 -29.17
C ILE A 4 54.58 -59.00 -30.25
N ASN A 5 53.36 -59.53 -29.99
CA ASN A 5 52.23 -59.29 -30.89
C ASN A 5 50.87 -59.57 -30.29
N ILE A 6 50.73 -59.45 -28.96
CA ILE A 6 49.39 -59.66 -28.30
C ILE A 6 48.92 -58.43 -27.46
N LYS A 7 49.54 -57.26 -27.53
CA LYS A 7 49.14 -56.14 -26.74
C LYS A 7 48.54 -54.93 -27.46
N ILE A 8 48.36 -54.96 -28.76
CA ILE A 8 47.83 -53.79 -29.50
C ILE A 8 46.35 -53.93 -29.87
N ASN A 9 45.74 -55.11 -29.79
CA ASN A 9 44.34 -55.27 -30.19
C ASN A 9 43.27 -55.08 -29.10
N ILE A 10 43.63 -54.73 -27.89
CA ILE A 10 42.62 -54.49 -26.80
C ILE A 10 42.36 -53.01 -26.58
N MET A 11 43.23 -52.11 -27.10
CA MET A 11 43.03 -50.62 -26.83
C MET A 11 42.11 -49.91 -27.84
N ILE A 12 41.72 -50.57 -28.96
CA ILE A 12 40.89 -49.87 -29.98
C ILE A 12 39.38 -50.15 -29.83
N LYS A 13 38.98 -51.14 -29.02
CA LYS A 13 37.55 -51.48 -28.84
C LYS A 13 36.81 -50.68 -27.78
N HIS A 14 37.48 -49.91 -26.96
CA HIS A 14 36.81 -49.08 -25.88
C HIS A 14 36.83 -47.57 -26.13
N LEU A 15 37.44 -47.09 -27.23
CA LEU A 15 37.48 -45.63 -27.52
C LEU A 15 36.13 -45.01 -27.96
N PRO A 16 35.23 -45.70 -28.68
CA PRO A 16 33.95 -45.11 -29.04
C PRO A 16 32.93 -45.06 -27.91
N LEU A 17 33.04 -45.88 -26.85
CA LEU A 17 32.12 -45.82 -25.70
C LEU A 17 32.46 -44.68 -24.72
N LEU A 18 33.71 -44.27 -24.60
CA LEU A 18 34.08 -43.14 -23.73
C LEU A 18 33.72 -41.78 -24.35
N PHE A 19 33.69 -41.66 -25.67
CA PHE A 19 33.24 -40.43 -26.34
C PHE A 19 31.73 -40.29 -26.38
N LEU A 20 30.97 -41.38 -26.35
CA LEU A 20 29.51 -41.34 -26.28
C LEU A 20 29.00 -41.01 -24.85
N SER A 21 29.72 -41.42 -23.80
CA SER A 21 29.40 -41.08 -22.43
C SER A 21 29.76 -39.61 -22.07
N PHE A 22 30.74 -38.99 -22.74
CA PHE A 22 31.08 -37.59 -22.56
C PHE A 22 30.11 -36.64 -23.28
N PHE A 23 29.46 -37.09 -24.37
CA PHE A 23 28.39 -36.33 -25.03
C PHE A 23 27.04 -36.41 -24.30
N LEU A 24 26.78 -37.47 -23.52
CA LEU A 24 25.55 -37.61 -22.73
C LEU A 24 25.61 -36.85 -21.38
N LEU A 25 26.78 -36.46 -20.89
CA LEU A 25 26.95 -35.67 -19.68
C LEU A 25 26.95 -34.16 -19.91
N ASN A 26 27.04 -33.69 -21.17
CA ASN A 26 26.98 -32.27 -21.51
C ASN A 26 25.62 -31.79 -22.02
N SER A 27 24.59 -32.63 -22.01
CA SER A 27 23.21 -32.21 -22.22
C SER A 27 22.47 -31.93 -20.87
N CYS A 28 23.16 -31.37 -19.88
CA CYS A 28 22.47 -30.44 -18.97
C CYS A 28 22.12 -29.22 -19.82
N ILE A 29 21.05 -29.33 -20.56
CA ILE A 29 20.34 -28.20 -21.15
C ILE A 29 20.17 -27.19 -19.99
N ASN A 30 20.86 -26.06 -20.06
CA ASN A 30 20.41 -24.87 -19.39
C ASN A 30 18.98 -24.64 -19.91
N GLN A 31 17.97 -25.20 -19.22
CA GLN A 31 16.61 -24.77 -19.42
C GLN A 31 16.65 -23.28 -19.07
N GLU A 32 16.59 -22.43 -20.08
CA GLU A 32 16.37 -21.01 -19.85
C GLU A 32 15.20 -20.89 -18.88
N LYS A 33 15.48 -20.38 -17.70
CA LYS A 33 14.48 -20.27 -16.63
C LYS A 33 13.39 -19.35 -17.17
N LYS A 34 12.19 -19.88 -17.39
CA LYS A 34 11.05 -19.05 -17.85
C LYS A 34 10.93 -17.82 -16.97
N PRO A 35 10.72 -16.62 -17.56
CA PRO A 35 10.48 -15.43 -16.76
C PRO A 35 9.27 -15.65 -15.85
N PRO A 36 9.32 -15.18 -14.60
CA PRO A 36 8.22 -15.39 -13.65
C PRO A 36 7.00 -14.57 -14.04
N ASN A 37 5.83 -15.08 -13.76
CA ASN A 37 4.63 -14.26 -13.68
C ASN A 37 4.68 -13.35 -12.45
N ILE A 38 4.00 -12.22 -12.52
CA ILE A 38 3.89 -11.27 -11.41
C ILE A 38 2.42 -11.11 -11.04
N LEU A 39 2.12 -11.27 -9.76
CA LEU A 39 0.85 -10.89 -9.15
C LEU A 39 1.10 -9.80 -8.11
N LEU A 40 0.60 -8.59 -8.36
CA LEU A 40 0.66 -7.46 -7.46
C LEU A 40 -0.73 -7.22 -6.86
N ILE A 41 -0.87 -7.43 -5.55
CA ILE A 41 -2.08 -7.15 -4.78
C ILE A 41 -1.86 -5.86 -4.00
N MET A 42 -2.63 -4.83 -4.32
CA MET A 42 -2.56 -3.51 -3.68
C MET A 42 -3.80 -3.26 -2.83
N ILE A 43 -3.59 -2.82 -1.61
CA ILE A 43 -4.64 -2.49 -0.65
C ILE A 43 -4.61 -0.99 -0.41
N ASP A 44 -5.77 -0.37 -0.18
CA ASP A 44 -5.88 1.08 0.04
C ASP A 44 -6.11 1.37 1.52
N ASP A 45 -5.28 2.22 2.12
CA ASP A 45 -5.39 2.67 3.52
C ASP A 45 -5.19 1.57 4.59
N LEU A 46 -4.58 0.42 4.30
CA LEU A 46 -4.33 -0.61 5.31
C LEU A 46 -3.05 -0.30 6.10
N ASN A 47 -3.22 0.03 7.37
CA ASN A 47 -2.15 0.19 8.33
C ASN A 47 -1.62 -1.18 8.84
N ASP A 48 -0.98 -1.19 9.99
CA ASP A 48 -0.44 -2.40 10.61
C ASP A 48 -1.52 -3.33 11.24
N TYR A 49 -2.82 -3.00 11.12
CA TYR A 49 -3.94 -3.81 11.59
C TYR A 49 -4.13 -5.05 10.70
N ASN A 50 -3.17 -5.96 10.78
CA ASN A 50 -3.22 -7.29 10.20
C ASN A 50 -2.43 -8.26 11.09
N GLU A 51 -2.75 -9.55 11.02
CA GLU A 51 -2.13 -10.57 11.90
C GLU A 51 -0.63 -10.80 11.61
N ASP A 52 -0.11 -10.35 10.47
CA ASP A 52 1.33 -10.39 10.20
C ASP A 52 2.09 -9.30 10.97
N LEU A 53 1.57 -8.08 11.02
CA LEU A 53 2.19 -6.94 11.72
C LEU A 53 1.74 -6.78 13.18
N ASN A 54 0.59 -7.39 13.56
CA ASN A 54 -0.01 -7.36 14.90
C ASN A 54 -0.31 -5.95 15.44
N GLY A 55 -0.74 -5.03 14.58
CA GLY A 55 -1.05 -3.66 14.98
C GLY A 55 -2.28 -3.54 15.89
N HIS A 56 -3.23 -4.50 15.79
CA HIS A 56 -4.41 -4.55 16.64
C HIS A 56 -4.67 -5.97 17.14
N PRO A 57 -4.94 -6.18 18.45
CA PRO A 57 -5.05 -7.52 19.03
C PRO A 57 -6.27 -8.32 18.53
N GLN A 58 -7.32 -7.64 18.09
CA GLN A 58 -8.58 -8.28 17.67
C GLN A 58 -8.68 -8.48 16.16
N VAL A 59 -7.68 -8.04 15.37
CA VAL A 59 -7.74 -8.15 13.91
C VAL A 59 -7.81 -9.61 13.45
N ILE A 60 -8.64 -9.88 12.45
CA ILE A 60 -8.86 -11.20 11.87
C ILE A 60 -8.49 -11.15 10.38
N THR A 61 -7.27 -11.61 10.05
CA THR A 61 -6.75 -11.66 8.68
C THR A 61 -6.04 -12.99 8.39
N PRO A 62 -6.77 -14.10 8.43
CA PRO A 62 -6.19 -15.43 8.32
C PRO A 62 -5.49 -15.69 6.98
N ASN A 63 -5.92 -15.02 5.89
CA ASN A 63 -5.33 -15.20 4.57
C ASN A 63 -3.97 -14.52 4.46
N ILE A 64 -3.84 -13.27 4.91
CA ILE A 64 -2.55 -12.55 4.99
C ILE A 64 -1.60 -13.31 5.92
N LYS A 65 -2.05 -13.71 7.12
CA LYS A 65 -1.27 -14.51 8.07
C LYS A 65 -0.79 -15.82 7.46
N ASN A 66 -1.65 -16.51 6.72
CA ASN A 66 -1.29 -17.78 6.08
C ASN A 66 -0.32 -17.57 4.91
N PHE A 67 -0.50 -16.51 4.11
CA PHE A 67 0.41 -16.14 3.04
C PHE A 67 1.82 -15.83 3.59
N ALA A 68 1.92 -15.15 4.73
CA ALA A 68 3.20 -14.82 5.39
C ALA A 68 4.07 -16.05 5.66
N LYS A 69 3.46 -17.23 5.91
CA LYS A 69 4.20 -18.49 6.10
C LYS A 69 4.91 -18.99 4.84
N SER A 70 4.52 -18.51 3.67
CA SER A 70 5.14 -18.86 2.37
C SER A 70 5.95 -17.72 1.77
N ALA A 71 5.96 -16.56 2.41
CA ALA A 71 6.55 -15.32 1.93
C ALA A 71 7.69 -14.83 2.84
N VAL A 72 8.36 -13.77 2.40
CA VAL A 72 9.17 -12.90 3.24
C VAL A 72 8.29 -11.73 3.66
N SER A 73 8.18 -11.48 4.96
CA SER A 73 7.44 -10.38 5.56
C SER A 73 8.40 -9.25 5.94
N PHE A 74 8.20 -8.06 5.37
CA PHE A 74 8.96 -6.85 5.71
C PHE A 74 8.26 -6.13 6.86
N LYS A 75 8.82 -6.24 8.06
CA LYS A 75 8.20 -5.69 9.28
C LYS A 75 8.30 -4.17 9.39
N ASN A 76 9.25 -3.59 8.69
CA ASN A 76 9.54 -2.17 8.66
C ASN A 76 9.48 -1.67 7.21
N ALA A 77 8.32 -1.79 6.57
CA ALA A 77 8.05 -1.23 5.24
C ALA A 77 7.23 0.06 5.35
N TYR A 78 7.62 1.07 4.59
CA TYR A 78 7.05 2.42 4.72
C TYR A 78 6.61 3.02 3.40
N SER A 79 5.52 3.77 3.45
CA SER A 79 5.04 4.62 2.35
C SER A 79 5.95 5.82 2.16
N ASN A 80 6.22 6.18 0.91
CA ASN A 80 7.02 7.35 0.56
C ASN A 80 6.27 8.68 0.73
N ASP A 81 4.95 8.64 0.67
CA ASP A 81 4.03 9.73 0.97
C ASP A 81 2.72 9.11 1.45
N PRO A 82 2.29 9.29 2.69
CA PRO A 82 1.09 8.66 3.22
C PRO A 82 -0.20 9.27 2.67
N MET A 83 -0.30 9.31 1.33
CA MET A 83 -1.42 9.77 0.53
C MET A 83 -1.50 8.96 -0.78
N CYS A 84 -2.68 8.44 -1.12
CA CYS A 84 -2.85 7.46 -2.22
C CYS A 84 -2.21 7.88 -3.56
N GLY A 85 -2.42 9.13 -4.01
CA GLY A 85 -1.92 9.61 -5.31
C GLY A 85 -0.40 9.56 -5.40
N PRO A 86 0.34 10.30 -4.56
CA PRO A 86 1.80 10.32 -4.59
C PRO A 86 2.43 9.01 -4.14
N SER A 87 1.87 8.27 -3.18
CA SER A 87 2.38 6.96 -2.80
C SER A 87 2.37 5.99 -3.98
N ARG A 88 1.22 5.84 -4.64
CA ARG A 88 1.06 4.92 -5.79
C ARG A 88 1.89 5.36 -6.98
N SER A 89 1.99 6.66 -7.27
CA SER A 89 2.83 7.15 -8.36
C SER A 89 4.30 6.94 -8.05
N SER A 90 4.79 7.21 -6.83
CA SER A 90 6.19 6.96 -6.48
C SER A 90 6.56 5.48 -6.55
N MET A 91 5.70 4.59 -6.03
CA MET A 91 5.92 3.14 -6.06
C MET A 91 5.92 2.58 -7.49
N LEU A 92 4.96 2.99 -8.33
CA LEU A 92 4.76 2.39 -9.66
C LEU A 92 5.58 3.06 -10.78
N LEU A 93 6.18 4.22 -10.52
CA LEU A 93 7.14 4.88 -11.42
C LEU A 93 8.57 4.88 -10.87
N GLY A 94 8.77 4.50 -9.61
CA GLY A 94 10.09 4.36 -9.00
C GLY A 94 10.82 5.69 -8.72
N VAL A 95 10.08 6.80 -8.60
CA VAL A 95 10.63 8.14 -8.38
C VAL A 95 10.05 8.75 -7.12
N TYR A 96 10.89 9.19 -6.18
CA TYR A 96 10.44 9.85 -4.96
C TYR A 96 9.61 11.10 -5.24
N PRO A 97 8.61 11.41 -4.38
CA PRO A 97 7.80 12.61 -4.54
C PRO A 97 8.61 13.92 -4.59
N HIS A 98 9.68 14.06 -3.79
CA HIS A 98 10.54 15.24 -3.81
C HIS A 98 11.38 15.36 -5.09
N ASN A 99 11.75 14.27 -5.71
CA ASN A 99 12.48 14.23 -6.97
C ASN A 99 11.60 14.51 -8.19
N SER A 100 10.31 14.23 -8.09
CA SER A 100 9.34 14.50 -9.16
C SER A 100 8.53 15.78 -8.93
N SER A 101 8.53 16.35 -7.73
CA SER A 101 7.61 17.40 -7.28
C SER A 101 6.12 16.99 -7.43
N ASN A 102 5.82 15.68 -7.34
CA ASN A 102 4.45 15.15 -7.42
C ASN A 102 3.91 14.85 -6.05
N PHE A 103 3.30 15.83 -5.44
CA PHE A 103 2.71 15.77 -4.11
C PHE A 103 1.19 15.80 -4.16
N TRP A 104 0.54 15.37 -3.09
CA TRP A 104 -0.90 15.35 -2.95
C TRP A 104 -1.57 14.47 -4.02
N GLN A 105 -2.82 14.74 -4.38
CA GLN A 105 -3.60 14.00 -5.37
C GLN A 105 -3.39 14.51 -6.81
N ARG A 106 -2.22 15.04 -7.13
CA ARG A 106 -1.91 15.52 -8.48
C ARG A 106 -1.76 14.37 -9.47
N SER A 107 -2.18 14.63 -10.69
CA SER A 107 -2.03 13.63 -11.75
C SER A 107 -0.58 13.51 -12.19
N TRP A 108 0.00 12.31 -12.06
CA TRP A 108 1.32 11.99 -12.58
C TRP A 108 1.41 12.16 -14.10
N LEU A 109 0.29 12.04 -14.82
CA LEU A 109 0.20 12.24 -16.28
C LEU A 109 0.53 13.67 -16.71
N GLN A 110 0.36 14.64 -15.81
CA GLN A 110 0.64 16.06 -16.05
C GLN A 110 1.98 16.49 -15.41
N ASN A 111 2.65 15.60 -14.71
CA ASN A 111 3.93 15.87 -14.08
C ASN A 111 5.05 15.68 -15.11
N ASN A 112 5.92 16.68 -15.25
CA ASN A 112 6.96 16.69 -16.28
C ASN A 112 7.97 15.54 -16.13
N VAL A 113 8.33 15.17 -14.91
CA VAL A 113 9.24 14.05 -14.65
C VAL A 113 8.52 12.71 -14.84
N LEU A 114 7.39 12.51 -14.16
CA LEU A 114 6.71 11.22 -14.13
C LEU A 114 6.09 10.83 -15.48
N SER A 115 5.57 11.78 -16.26
CA SER A 115 5.05 11.49 -17.60
C SER A 115 6.15 11.03 -18.58
N ASN A 116 7.41 11.38 -18.30
CA ASN A 116 8.60 11.00 -19.06
C ASN A 116 9.40 9.85 -18.43
N THR A 117 8.87 9.25 -17.35
CA THR A 117 9.37 8.01 -16.73
C THR A 117 8.44 6.86 -17.07
N LYS A 118 8.96 5.67 -17.31
CA LYS A 118 8.15 4.48 -17.60
C LYS A 118 7.52 3.98 -16.29
N THR A 119 6.22 3.72 -16.34
CA THR A 119 5.57 2.96 -15.28
C THR A 119 6.02 1.50 -15.29
N ILE A 120 5.86 0.81 -14.18
CA ILE A 120 6.12 -0.63 -14.10
C ILE A 120 5.30 -1.40 -15.16
N MET A 121 4.06 -0.97 -15.43
CA MET A 121 3.20 -1.56 -16.45
C MET A 121 3.81 -1.40 -17.86
N GLU A 122 4.27 -0.19 -18.21
CA GLU A 122 4.96 0.06 -19.49
C GLU A 122 6.20 -0.81 -19.61
N LYS A 123 7.01 -0.92 -18.56
CA LYS A 123 8.25 -1.68 -18.56
C LYS A 123 8.00 -3.18 -18.77
N PHE A 124 7.02 -3.77 -18.08
CA PHE A 124 6.66 -5.17 -18.30
C PHE A 124 6.06 -5.40 -19.68
N LYS A 125 5.20 -4.48 -20.17
CA LYS A 125 4.61 -4.58 -21.51
C LYS A 125 5.64 -4.52 -22.63
N GLU A 126 6.67 -3.68 -22.52
CA GLU A 126 7.79 -3.60 -23.45
C GLU A 126 8.66 -4.87 -23.47
N ASN A 127 8.63 -5.67 -22.40
CA ASN A 127 9.34 -6.92 -22.26
C ASN A 127 8.45 -8.15 -22.46
N ASP A 128 7.45 -8.01 -23.29
CA ASP A 128 6.54 -9.07 -23.76
C ASP A 128 5.70 -9.75 -22.66
N TYR A 129 5.38 -9.04 -21.59
CA TYR A 129 4.37 -9.50 -20.61
C TYR A 129 2.96 -9.11 -21.04
N ASP A 130 1.98 -9.97 -20.72
CA ASP A 130 0.58 -9.57 -20.71
C ASP A 130 0.31 -8.77 -19.43
N VAL A 131 0.03 -7.47 -19.58
CA VAL A 131 -0.16 -6.55 -18.47
C VAL A 131 -1.65 -6.34 -18.22
N ILE A 132 -2.15 -6.92 -17.12
CA ILE A 132 -3.57 -7.08 -16.85
C ILE A 132 -3.89 -6.44 -15.50
N GLY A 133 -5.02 -5.72 -15.39
CA GLY A 133 -5.37 -5.07 -14.13
C GLY A 133 -6.84 -4.85 -13.88
N SER A 134 -7.18 -4.66 -12.61
CA SER A 134 -8.52 -4.27 -12.16
C SER A 134 -8.47 -3.58 -10.78
N GLY A 135 -9.37 -2.65 -10.54
CA GLY A 135 -9.52 -1.97 -9.26
C GLY A 135 -8.60 -0.76 -9.09
N LYS A 136 -8.28 -0.43 -7.85
CA LYS A 136 -7.50 0.77 -7.51
C LYS A 136 -5.99 0.47 -7.51
N ILE A 137 -5.33 0.66 -8.64
CA ILE A 137 -3.87 0.48 -8.77
C ILE A 137 -3.19 1.84 -8.85
N LEU A 138 -3.49 2.65 -9.84
CA LEU A 138 -3.09 4.05 -9.92
C LEU A 138 -4.26 4.96 -9.51
N HIS A 139 -3.97 6.07 -8.85
CA HIS A 139 -5.01 7.07 -8.52
C HIS A 139 -5.55 7.74 -9.81
N HIS A 140 -4.68 7.93 -10.79
CA HIS A 140 -5.01 8.39 -12.14
C HIS A 140 -4.59 7.32 -13.13
N ASN A 141 -5.52 6.41 -13.45
CA ASN A 141 -5.28 5.31 -14.38
C ASN A 141 -5.34 5.79 -15.84
N LYS A 142 -4.59 5.11 -16.70
CA LYS A 142 -4.59 5.28 -18.15
C LYS A 142 -4.66 3.91 -18.81
N ASN A 143 -5.68 3.69 -19.62
CA ASN A 143 -5.95 2.35 -20.18
C ASN A 143 -4.82 1.84 -21.07
N GLU A 144 -4.09 2.72 -21.75
CA GLU A 144 -2.99 2.35 -22.65
C GLU A 144 -1.79 1.70 -21.95
N LEU A 145 -1.70 1.84 -20.61
CA LEU A 145 -0.69 1.14 -19.81
C LEU A 145 -0.88 -0.38 -19.82
N TRP A 146 -2.12 -0.82 -20.00
CA TRP A 146 -2.55 -2.19 -19.84
C TRP A 146 -2.77 -2.90 -21.18
N THR A 147 -2.59 -4.21 -21.21
CA THR A 147 -3.13 -5.05 -22.27
C THR A 147 -4.64 -5.21 -22.07
N GLU A 148 -5.06 -5.35 -20.81
CA GLU A 148 -6.46 -5.44 -20.40
C GLU A 148 -6.64 -4.74 -19.04
N PHE A 149 -7.63 -3.85 -18.92
CA PHE A 149 -8.02 -3.23 -17.64
C PHE A 149 -9.53 -3.27 -17.50
N GLU A 150 -10.02 -4.03 -16.51
CA GLU A 150 -11.45 -4.37 -16.44
C GLU A 150 -12.26 -3.32 -15.68
N HIS A 151 -11.94 -3.08 -14.40
CA HIS A 151 -12.73 -2.20 -13.55
C HIS A 151 -11.91 -1.05 -13.00
N GLN A 152 -12.46 0.17 -13.10
CA GLN A 152 -11.92 1.34 -12.42
C GLN A 152 -12.25 1.29 -10.92
N ALA A 153 -11.47 2.04 -10.12
CA ALA A 153 -11.75 2.20 -8.69
C ALA A 153 -13.18 2.69 -8.44
N ASP A 154 -13.89 2.03 -7.55
CA ASP A 154 -15.27 2.35 -7.18
C ASP A 154 -15.43 2.34 -5.65
N TYR A 155 -15.64 3.50 -5.06
CA TYR A 155 -15.73 3.71 -3.59
C TYR A 155 -17.06 3.26 -2.99
N SER A 156 -17.94 2.67 -3.78
CA SER A 156 -19.23 2.18 -3.31
C SER A 156 -19.12 0.90 -2.45
N PRO A 157 -20.21 0.45 -1.80
CA PRO A 157 -21.55 1.06 -1.77
C PRO A 157 -21.60 2.40 -1.05
N ILE A 158 -22.38 3.33 -1.61
CA ILE A 158 -22.59 4.67 -1.04
C ILE A 158 -24.09 4.84 -0.78
N ALA A 159 -24.46 5.38 0.38
CA ALA A 159 -25.84 5.75 0.66
C ALA A 159 -26.25 6.98 -0.15
N TYR A 160 -27.40 6.92 -0.78
CA TYR A 160 -28.00 8.02 -1.56
C TYR A 160 -29.39 8.34 -1.07
N GLN A 161 -29.70 9.62 -1.13
CA GLN A 161 -31.02 10.16 -0.83
C GLN A 161 -31.77 10.44 -2.14
N GLY A 162 -32.96 9.87 -2.32
CA GLY A 162 -33.78 10.03 -3.52
C GLY A 162 -33.16 9.41 -4.79
N GLU A 163 -33.44 9.96 -5.96
CA GLU A 163 -32.88 9.50 -7.22
C GLU A 163 -31.44 9.96 -7.43
N TRP A 164 -30.59 9.06 -7.97
CA TRP A 164 -29.24 9.42 -8.36
C TRP A 164 -29.24 10.43 -9.52
N LYS A 165 -28.57 11.56 -9.31
CA LYS A 165 -28.33 12.57 -10.35
C LYS A 165 -26.84 12.84 -10.46
N ARG A 166 -26.31 12.96 -11.68
CA ARG A 166 -24.90 13.31 -11.90
C ARG A 166 -24.56 14.60 -11.15
N GLY A 167 -23.54 14.56 -10.32
CA GLY A 167 -23.12 15.69 -9.48
C GLY A 167 -23.84 15.80 -8.12
N LYS A 168 -24.88 14.99 -7.84
CA LYS A 168 -25.42 14.85 -6.49
C LYS A 168 -24.46 14.00 -5.67
N LYS A 169 -24.01 14.50 -4.54
CA LYS A 169 -23.17 13.75 -3.59
C LYS A 169 -24.03 12.72 -2.86
N GLY A 170 -23.47 11.54 -2.60
CA GLY A 170 -24.04 10.60 -1.65
C GLY A 170 -24.15 11.21 -0.25
N ILE A 171 -24.76 10.48 0.65
CA ILE A 171 -24.83 10.83 2.07
C ILE A 171 -24.00 9.85 2.89
N ALA A 172 -23.60 10.23 4.10
CA ALA A 172 -23.01 9.30 5.04
C ALA A 172 -24.00 8.19 5.41
N HIS A 173 -23.49 7.06 5.90
CA HIS A 173 -24.30 5.95 6.38
C HIS A 173 -25.42 6.43 7.31
N PRO A 174 -26.68 5.94 7.20
CA PRO A 174 -27.80 6.42 7.98
C PRO A 174 -27.61 6.37 9.51
N ASP A 175 -26.79 5.44 9.99
CA ASP A 175 -26.52 5.28 11.43
C ASP A 175 -25.46 6.24 11.96
N VAL A 176 -24.72 6.92 11.08
CA VAL A 176 -23.73 7.92 11.50
C VAL A 176 -24.45 9.13 12.09
N PRO A 177 -24.09 9.63 13.27
CA PRO A 177 -24.73 10.75 13.93
C PRO A 177 -24.74 12.03 13.09
N LYS A 178 -25.72 12.89 13.29
CA LYS A 178 -25.87 14.14 12.52
C LYS A 178 -24.64 15.04 12.56
N PRO A 179 -23.99 15.31 13.70
CA PRO A 179 -22.79 16.16 13.75
C PRO A 179 -21.70 15.65 12.80
N TYR A 180 -21.46 14.35 12.76
CA TYR A 180 -20.48 13.75 11.88
C TYR A 180 -20.95 13.64 10.42
N ARG A 181 -22.25 13.49 10.17
CA ARG A 181 -22.86 13.45 8.84
C ARG A 181 -22.93 14.81 8.15
N THR A 182 -23.11 15.87 8.94
CA THR A 182 -23.17 17.20 8.37
C THR A 182 -21.75 17.62 8.02
N VAL A 183 -21.53 17.69 6.77
CA VAL A 183 -20.27 17.97 6.06
C VAL A 183 -19.69 19.36 6.37
N LYS A 184 -20.29 20.11 7.27
CA LYS A 184 -19.76 21.39 7.73
C LYS A 184 -19.15 21.17 9.10
N ASP A 185 -17.85 21.38 9.19
CA ASP A 185 -17.22 21.57 10.47
C ASP A 185 -17.83 22.79 11.20
N LEU A 186 -17.46 22.98 12.47
CA LEU A 186 -17.94 24.09 13.28
C LEU A 186 -17.64 25.46 12.66
N ASP A 187 -16.77 25.55 11.66
CA ASP A 187 -16.37 26.77 10.95
C ASP A 187 -16.82 26.79 9.48
N GLY A 188 -17.65 25.87 9.06
CA GLY A 188 -18.25 25.86 7.72
C GLY A 188 -17.44 25.12 6.66
N PHE A 189 -16.40 24.37 7.03
CA PHE A 189 -15.55 23.59 6.11
C PHE A 189 -16.07 22.18 5.84
N ASN A 190 -15.98 21.77 4.59
CA ASN A 190 -16.43 20.49 4.04
C ASN A 190 -15.33 19.40 4.14
N MET A 191 -14.75 19.13 5.31
CA MET A 191 -13.53 18.33 5.37
C MET A 191 -13.67 16.98 6.07
N ALA A 192 -14.62 16.81 6.99
CA ALA A 192 -14.79 15.57 7.73
C ALA A 192 -16.27 15.22 7.79
N GLY A 193 -16.57 14.02 7.36
CA GLY A 193 -17.96 13.57 7.24
C GLY A 193 -18.38 13.39 5.77
N GLY A 194 -19.64 13.18 5.52
CA GLY A 194 -20.19 12.94 4.18
C GLY A 194 -20.10 11.49 3.72
N ALA A 195 -20.34 11.29 2.43
CA ALA A 195 -20.58 9.97 1.86
C ALA A 195 -19.35 9.06 1.78
N ILE A 196 -18.16 9.63 1.77
CA ILE A 196 -16.90 8.89 1.68
C ILE A 196 -16.18 8.94 3.03
N ASP A 197 -15.49 10.04 3.33
CA ASP A 197 -14.58 10.09 4.48
C ASP A 197 -15.28 9.95 5.83
N GLY A 198 -16.55 10.39 5.94
CA GLY A 198 -17.32 10.34 7.18
C GLY A 198 -18.35 9.21 7.28
N SER A 199 -18.30 8.24 6.39
CA SER A 199 -19.29 7.17 6.33
C SER A 199 -18.71 5.86 6.84
N TYR A 200 -19.35 5.26 7.84
CA TYR A 200 -18.99 3.97 8.41
C TYR A 200 -20.23 3.25 8.95
N GLY A 201 -20.26 1.95 8.85
CA GLY A 201 -21.34 1.09 9.32
C GLY A 201 -21.60 -0.11 8.39
N PRO A 202 -22.39 -1.09 8.84
CA PRO A 202 -22.67 -2.29 8.07
C PRO A 202 -23.61 -2.02 6.88
N LEU A 203 -23.44 -2.77 5.81
CA LEU A 203 -24.50 -2.90 4.83
C LEU A 203 -25.71 -3.53 5.51
N LYS A 204 -26.86 -2.87 5.38
CA LYS A 204 -28.14 -3.33 5.90
C LYS A 204 -29.26 -3.01 4.92
N ASN A 205 -30.43 -3.64 5.09
CA ASN A 205 -31.62 -3.25 4.35
C ASN A 205 -32.01 -1.81 4.70
N LEU A 206 -32.17 -0.98 3.69
CA LEU A 206 -32.56 0.44 3.83
C LEU A 206 -34.03 0.69 3.52
N ASP A 207 -34.84 -0.35 3.27
CA ASP A 207 -36.25 -0.19 2.93
C ASP A 207 -36.99 0.56 4.04
N GLY A 208 -37.71 1.62 3.66
CA GLY A 208 -38.45 2.50 4.58
C GLY A 208 -37.59 3.52 5.33
N ILE A 209 -36.29 3.50 5.22
CA ILE A 209 -35.42 4.51 5.84
C ILE A 209 -35.48 5.80 5.04
N LYS A 210 -35.81 6.91 5.72
CA LYS A 210 -35.86 8.24 5.11
C LYS A 210 -34.92 9.21 5.80
N VAL A 211 -34.24 10.03 4.99
CA VAL A 211 -33.44 11.18 5.45
C VAL A 211 -34.00 12.42 4.76
N ASN A 212 -34.32 13.45 5.54
CA ASN A 212 -34.97 14.68 5.05
C ASN A 212 -36.24 14.43 4.22
N GLY A 213 -37.01 13.39 4.56
CA GLY A 213 -38.28 13.03 3.88
C GLY A 213 -38.12 12.21 2.59
N GLU A 214 -36.92 12.03 2.07
CA GLU A 214 -36.61 11.19 0.89
C GLU A 214 -36.10 9.82 1.31
N GLU A 215 -36.43 8.77 0.54
CA GLU A 215 -35.95 7.42 0.78
C GLU A 215 -34.44 7.31 0.54
N VAL A 216 -33.77 6.52 1.37
CA VAL A 216 -32.34 6.22 1.25
C VAL A 216 -32.16 4.85 0.61
N ARG A 217 -31.17 4.74 -0.25
CA ARG A 217 -30.79 3.49 -0.90
C ARG A 217 -29.28 3.39 -1.05
N TRP A 218 -28.79 2.18 -1.21
CA TRP A 218 -27.41 1.97 -1.64
C TRP A 218 -27.27 2.16 -3.15
N ALA A 219 -26.14 2.70 -3.57
CA ALA A 219 -25.79 2.83 -4.97
C ALA A 219 -24.32 2.56 -5.22
N TYR A 220 -24.02 2.06 -6.42
CA TYR A 220 -22.67 2.05 -6.95
C TYR A 220 -22.19 3.47 -7.24
N GLY A 221 -20.87 3.66 -7.29
CA GLY A 221 -20.25 4.95 -7.57
C GLY A 221 -20.43 5.43 -9.03
N PRO A 222 -19.83 6.59 -9.36
CA PRO A 222 -19.91 7.20 -10.69
C PRO A 222 -19.41 6.30 -11.82
N SER A 223 -18.43 5.44 -11.58
CA SER A 223 -17.91 4.46 -12.54
C SER A 223 -19.00 3.53 -13.08
N ARG A 224 -20.01 3.24 -12.26
CA ARG A 224 -21.20 2.44 -12.58
C ARG A 224 -22.48 3.27 -12.71
N LYS A 225 -22.33 4.58 -13.00
CA LYS A 225 -23.43 5.53 -13.23
C LYS A 225 -24.47 5.58 -12.09
N GLY A 226 -24.05 5.31 -10.84
CA GLY A 226 -24.92 5.31 -9.67
C GLY A 226 -26.06 4.28 -9.74
N LYS A 227 -25.86 3.14 -10.39
CA LYS A 227 -26.84 2.05 -10.36
C LYS A 227 -27.17 1.69 -8.93
N THR A 228 -28.41 1.34 -8.66
CA THR A 228 -28.82 0.83 -7.36
C THR A 228 -27.96 -0.38 -7.00
N PHE A 229 -27.42 -0.37 -5.79
CA PHE A 229 -26.77 -1.51 -5.18
C PHE A 229 -27.81 -2.17 -4.27
N LYS A 230 -28.15 -3.42 -4.57
CA LYS A 230 -29.12 -4.18 -3.81
C LYS A 230 -28.46 -4.77 -2.57
N TYR A 231 -29.09 -4.59 -1.41
CA TYR A 231 -28.75 -5.32 -0.20
C TYR A 231 -30.00 -5.54 0.64
N ILE A 232 -30.42 -6.77 0.77
CA ILE A 232 -31.50 -7.19 1.65
C ILE A 232 -30.89 -7.96 2.83
N ASP A 233 -30.11 -8.99 2.53
CA ASP A 233 -29.31 -9.79 3.47
C ASP A 233 -28.09 -10.38 2.74
N GLU A 234 -27.28 -11.18 3.43
CA GLU A 234 -26.04 -11.78 2.87
C GLU A 234 -26.28 -12.68 1.66
N ASN A 235 -27.46 -13.33 1.57
CA ASN A 235 -27.81 -14.26 0.49
C ASN A 235 -28.54 -13.56 -0.67
N ASN A 236 -28.94 -12.31 -0.47
CA ASN A 236 -29.75 -11.55 -1.43
C ASN A 236 -29.22 -10.12 -1.56
N ARG A 237 -28.04 -9.99 -2.15
CA ARG A 237 -27.34 -8.73 -2.35
C ARG A 237 -26.51 -8.74 -3.64
N ASP A 238 -26.14 -7.57 -4.08
CA ASP A 238 -25.10 -7.38 -5.09
C ASP A 238 -23.70 -7.52 -4.47
N LEU A 239 -22.71 -7.80 -5.31
CA LEU A 239 -21.31 -7.84 -4.92
C LEU A 239 -20.75 -6.43 -4.72
N THR A 240 -19.95 -6.26 -3.68
CA THR A 240 -19.16 -5.04 -3.51
C THR A 240 -18.10 -4.90 -4.62
N PRO A 241 -17.58 -3.70 -4.90
CA PRO A 241 -16.52 -3.52 -5.90
C PRO A 241 -15.28 -4.39 -5.64
N ASP A 242 -14.88 -4.58 -4.39
CA ASP A 242 -13.73 -5.42 -4.04
C ASP A 242 -14.01 -6.91 -4.30
N GLU A 243 -15.21 -7.40 -3.98
CA GLU A 243 -15.63 -8.76 -4.34
C GLU A 243 -15.64 -8.98 -5.86
N ILE A 244 -16.09 -7.99 -6.63
CA ILE A 244 -16.07 -8.04 -8.10
C ILE A 244 -14.64 -8.11 -8.63
N ASN A 245 -13.72 -7.32 -8.05
CA ASN A 245 -12.31 -7.35 -8.44
C ASN A 245 -11.65 -8.68 -8.06
N ALA A 246 -11.98 -9.25 -6.90
CA ALA A 246 -11.48 -10.56 -6.48
C ALA A 246 -11.95 -11.68 -7.41
N GLN A 247 -13.25 -11.73 -7.73
CA GLN A 247 -13.81 -12.71 -8.66
C GLN A 247 -13.22 -12.59 -10.07
N TRP A 248 -13.03 -11.36 -10.54
CA TRP A 248 -12.39 -11.13 -11.83
C TRP A 248 -10.93 -11.64 -11.82
N ALA A 249 -10.15 -11.30 -10.79
CA ALA A 249 -8.76 -11.72 -10.68
C ALA A 249 -8.63 -13.24 -10.57
N GLU A 250 -9.46 -13.90 -9.74
CA GLU A 250 -9.53 -15.35 -9.66
C GLU A 250 -9.81 -15.98 -11.03
N LYS A 251 -10.86 -15.53 -11.73
CA LYS A 251 -11.24 -16.02 -13.05
C LYS A 251 -10.08 -15.88 -14.04
N ARG A 252 -9.43 -14.70 -14.10
CA ARG A 252 -8.31 -14.46 -15.02
C ARG A 252 -7.10 -15.32 -14.69
N LEU A 253 -6.75 -15.50 -13.41
CA LEU A 253 -5.66 -16.40 -12.98
C LEU A 253 -5.94 -17.85 -13.38
N LEU A 254 -7.18 -18.33 -13.21
CA LEU A 254 -7.56 -19.68 -13.63
C LEU A 254 -7.54 -19.86 -15.16
N GLU A 255 -7.95 -18.86 -15.93
CA GLU A 255 -7.83 -18.85 -17.39
C GLU A 255 -6.37 -18.90 -17.82
N LEU A 256 -5.49 -18.07 -17.22
CA LEU A 256 -4.04 -18.07 -17.47
C LEU A 256 -3.39 -19.41 -17.06
N ALA A 257 -3.83 -19.98 -15.94
CA ALA A 257 -3.37 -21.29 -15.50
C ALA A 257 -3.72 -22.41 -16.49
N ASN A 258 -4.84 -22.34 -17.17
CA ASN A 258 -5.32 -23.34 -18.12
C ASN A 258 -4.93 -23.02 -19.58
N SER A 259 -4.30 -21.87 -19.83
CA SER A 259 -3.85 -21.49 -21.16
C SER A 259 -2.60 -22.27 -21.58
N ASP A 260 -2.49 -22.55 -22.88
CA ASP A 260 -1.28 -23.09 -23.52
C ASP A 260 -0.24 -21.99 -23.82
N SER A 261 -0.57 -20.72 -23.56
CA SER A 261 0.35 -19.60 -23.73
C SER A 261 1.52 -19.72 -22.74
N GLU A 262 2.74 -19.60 -23.26
CA GLU A 262 3.95 -19.52 -22.45
C GLU A 262 4.33 -18.07 -22.10
N LYS A 263 3.59 -17.09 -22.61
CA LYS A 263 3.82 -15.67 -22.37
C LYS A 263 3.58 -15.35 -20.90
N PRO A 264 4.55 -14.71 -20.21
CA PRO A 264 4.39 -14.34 -18.82
C PRO A 264 3.38 -13.20 -18.68
N PHE A 265 2.78 -13.07 -17.50
CA PHE A 265 1.86 -11.99 -17.19
C PHE A 265 2.33 -11.15 -16.00
N PHE A 266 1.93 -9.87 -16.03
CA PHE A 266 1.91 -8.96 -14.90
C PHE A 266 0.44 -8.65 -14.60
N LEU A 267 -0.11 -9.26 -13.54
CA LEU A 267 -1.48 -9.02 -13.09
C LEU A 267 -1.45 -8.18 -11.83
N ALA A 268 -2.13 -7.03 -11.87
CA ALA A 268 -2.33 -6.20 -10.69
C ALA A 268 -3.82 -6.14 -10.33
N VAL A 269 -4.15 -6.39 -9.06
CA VAL A 269 -5.49 -6.20 -8.51
C VAL A 269 -5.44 -5.23 -7.33
N GLY A 270 -6.28 -4.19 -7.40
CA GLY A 270 -6.34 -3.15 -6.37
C GLY A 270 -7.66 -3.20 -5.61
N PHE A 271 -7.57 -3.43 -4.30
CA PHE A 271 -8.70 -3.38 -3.38
C PHE A 271 -8.83 -2.01 -2.73
N LEU A 272 -10.06 -1.63 -2.46
CA LEU A 272 -10.35 -0.33 -1.89
C LEU A 272 -10.43 -0.37 -0.37
N ARG A 273 -11.02 -1.44 0.21
CA ARG A 273 -11.09 -1.53 1.67
C ARG A 273 -9.70 -1.84 2.25
N PRO A 274 -9.37 -1.23 3.45
CA PRO A 274 -10.22 -0.43 4.35
C PRO A 274 -10.30 1.08 4.08
N HIS A 275 -10.03 1.59 2.88
CA HIS A 275 -10.32 3.00 2.58
C HIS A 275 -11.80 3.33 2.82
N THR A 276 -12.06 4.50 3.37
CA THR A 276 -13.42 5.02 3.54
C THR A 276 -14.21 5.11 2.21
N PRO A 277 -15.55 4.92 2.23
CA PRO A 277 -16.41 4.70 3.37
C PRO A 277 -16.20 3.31 3.96
N LEU A 278 -16.19 3.19 5.29
CA LEU A 278 -16.02 1.91 5.97
C LEU A 278 -17.34 1.14 5.99
N ILE A 279 -17.73 0.64 4.83
CA ILE A 279 -19.01 -0.03 4.59
C ILE A 279 -18.75 -1.38 3.94
N VAL A 280 -19.09 -2.45 4.65
CA VAL A 280 -19.01 -3.83 4.20
C VAL A 280 -20.24 -4.62 4.69
N PRO A 281 -20.51 -5.84 4.17
CA PRO A 281 -21.60 -6.69 4.64
C PRO A 281 -21.63 -6.89 6.15
N GLN A 282 -22.85 -7.00 6.70
CA GLN A 282 -23.11 -7.13 8.13
C GLN A 282 -22.30 -8.26 8.77
N LYS A 283 -22.11 -9.40 8.07
CA LYS A 283 -21.37 -10.57 8.57
C LYS A 283 -19.97 -10.21 9.14
N TYR A 284 -19.31 -9.20 8.58
CA TYR A 284 -17.98 -8.78 9.07
C TYR A 284 -18.08 -7.93 10.34
N PHE A 285 -19.13 -7.14 10.49
CA PHE A 285 -19.39 -6.42 11.73
C PHE A 285 -19.75 -7.34 12.87
N ASP A 286 -20.48 -8.45 12.58
CA ASP A 286 -20.87 -9.46 13.58
C ASP A 286 -19.65 -10.19 14.19
N MET A 287 -18.50 -10.17 13.50
CA MET A 287 -17.23 -10.71 14.01
C MET A 287 -16.59 -9.83 15.08
N TYR A 288 -17.06 -8.60 15.24
CA TYR A 288 -16.52 -7.57 16.12
C TYR A 288 -17.62 -6.91 16.95
N PRO A 289 -18.17 -7.57 18.00
CA PRO A 289 -19.16 -6.95 18.87
C PRO A 289 -18.66 -5.60 19.41
N LEU A 290 -19.50 -4.58 19.33
CA LEU A 290 -19.08 -3.21 19.64
C LEU A 290 -18.64 -3.05 21.10
N GLU A 291 -19.31 -3.75 22.01
CA GLU A 291 -19.00 -3.78 23.45
C GLU A 291 -17.58 -4.29 23.74
N ASP A 292 -17.10 -5.22 22.91
CA ASP A 292 -15.79 -5.86 23.08
C ASP A 292 -14.65 -5.10 22.36
N ILE A 293 -14.96 -4.06 21.57
CA ILE A 293 -13.93 -3.33 20.81
C ILE A 293 -12.93 -2.67 21.75
N GLU A 294 -11.69 -3.06 21.60
CA GLU A 294 -10.54 -2.37 22.17
C GLU A 294 -10.13 -1.21 21.25
N LEU A 295 -9.79 -0.08 21.85
CA LEU A 295 -9.20 1.03 21.10
C LEU A 295 -7.70 0.80 20.90
N ALA A 296 -7.13 1.43 19.88
CA ALA A 296 -5.69 1.60 19.79
C ALA A 296 -5.13 2.15 21.12
N ASN A 297 -3.88 1.83 21.43
CA ASN A 297 -3.22 2.37 22.61
C ASN A 297 -3.00 3.88 22.42
N ILE A 298 -4.01 4.67 22.81
CA ILE A 298 -3.98 6.12 22.74
C ILE A 298 -3.52 6.64 24.11
N LEU A 299 -2.39 7.35 24.12
CA LEU A 299 -1.93 8.06 25.30
C LEU A 299 -2.71 9.38 25.41
N GLU A 300 -3.24 9.68 26.59
CA GLU A 300 -3.87 10.97 26.85
C GLU A 300 -2.81 12.08 26.73
N ASN A 301 -3.15 13.14 25.98
CA ASN A 301 -2.26 14.28 25.69
C ASN A 301 -1.01 13.95 24.85
N ASP A 302 -0.99 12.81 24.17
CA ASP A 302 0.12 12.37 23.29
C ASP A 302 0.54 13.45 22.26
N LYS A 303 -0.39 14.28 21.81
CA LYS A 303 -0.11 15.39 20.89
C LYS A 303 0.73 16.51 21.48
N ASP A 304 0.81 16.63 22.83
CA ASP A 304 1.34 17.83 23.49
C ASP A 304 2.85 17.98 23.34
N ASP A 305 3.58 16.89 23.06
CA ASP A 305 5.00 16.91 22.75
C ASP A 305 5.33 16.84 21.25
N THR A 306 4.31 16.80 20.40
CA THR A 306 4.47 16.89 18.94
C THR A 306 4.60 18.33 18.48
N TYR A 307 5.22 18.51 17.32
CA TYR A 307 5.18 19.80 16.67
C TYR A 307 3.79 20.00 16.04
N LEU A 308 2.93 20.71 16.78
CA LEU A 308 1.54 20.98 16.39
C LEU A 308 1.39 21.74 15.05
N HIS A 309 2.49 22.15 14.42
CA HIS A 309 2.46 22.80 13.11
C HIS A 309 2.06 21.87 11.96
N THR A 310 2.20 20.57 12.09
CA THR A 310 1.48 19.66 11.18
C THR A 310 -0.02 19.94 11.22
N VAL A 311 -0.50 20.40 12.36
CA VAL A 311 -1.87 20.82 12.60
C VAL A 311 -2.13 22.24 12.10
N SER A 312 -1.25 23.20 12.42
CA SER A 312 -1.45 24.62 12.12
C SER A 312 -1.05 25.03 10.71
N GLN A 313 -0.14 24.33 10.05
CA GLN A 313 0.24 24.64 8.66
C GLN A 313 -0.85 24.31 7.66
N PHE A 314 -1.73 23.39 8.00
CA PHE A 314 -2.96 23.17 7.26
C PHE A 314 -4.06 24.17 7.66
N GLU A 315 -3.84 24.96 8.70
CA GLU A 315 -4.68 26.09 9.10
C GLU A 315 -4.31 27.39 8.36
N THR A 316 -4.19 27.34 7.03
CA THR A 316 -4.49 28.55 6.26
C THR A 316 -5.91 28.98 6.65
N PRO A 317 -6.22 30.27 6.84
CA PRO A 317 -7.60 30.69 7.03
C PRO A 317 -8.48 30.01 5.99
N GLY A 318 -9.31 29.07 6.43
CA GLY A 318 -10.18 28.31 5.56
C GLY A 318 -9.72 26.89 5.16
N ARG A 319 -8.59 26.37 5.62
CA ARG A 319 -8.20 24.95 5.44
C ARG A 319 -7.76 24.37 6.78
N ARG A 320 -8.42 23.30 7.22
CA ARG A 320 -8.10 22.57 8.45
C ARG A 320 -7.50 21.23 8.14
N VAL A 321 -6.69 20.71 9.06
CA VAL A 321 -6.13 19.36 8.99
C VAL A 321 -7.29 18.36 9.06
N ARG A 322 -7.50 17.62 7.97
CA ARG A 322 -8.62 16.68 7.85
C ARG A 322 -8.60 15.64 8.97
N SER A 323 -7.45 15.10 9.31
CA SER A 323 -7.29 14.07 10.33
C SER A 323 -7.75 14.50 11.71
N ILE A 324 -7.39 15.71 12.12
CA ILE A 324 -7.82 16.28 13.41
C ILE A 324 -9.30 16.63 13.38
N GLN A 325 -9.78 17.17 12.26
CA GLN A 325 -11.19 17.51 12.14
C GLN A 325 -12.07 16.27 12.18
N MET A 326 -11.63 15.18 11.54
CA MET A 326 -12.33 13.90 11.64
C MET A 326 -12.35 13.38 13.07
N TYR A 327 -11.22 13.39 13.76
CA TYR A 327 -11.14 13.00 15.16
C TYR A 327 -12.10 13.82 16.03
N LYS A 328 -12.00 15.14 15.99
CA LYS A 328 -12.86 16.05 16.78
C LYS A 328 -14.35 15.85 16.49
N ASN A 329 -14.72 15.73 15.21
CA ASN A 329 -16.11 15.50 14.85
C ASN A 329 -16.60 14.12 15.29
N LEU A 330 -15.78 13.10 15.19
CA LEU A 330 -16.11 11.74 15.59
C LEU A 330 -16.36 11.66 17.10
N VAL A 331 -15.43 12.19 17.90
CA VAL A 331 -15.54 12.24 19.35
C VAL A 331 -16.76 13.07 19.78
N ALA A 332 -16.95 14.27 19.23
CA ALA A 332 -18.07 15.16 19.58
C ALA A 332 -19.45 14.66 19.11
N SER A 333 -19.51 13.60 18.30
CA SER A 333 -20.75 13.07 17.76
C SER A 333 -21.51 12.15 18.72
N TYR A 334 -20.87 11.74 19.80
CA TYR A 334 -21.42 10.80 20.79
C TYR A 334 -21.36 11.39 22.20
N ALA A 335 -22.18 10.84 23.10
CA ALA A 335 -22.19 11.27 24.51
C ALA A 335 -20.93 10.81 25.28
N ASP A 336 -20.36 9.67 24.86
CA ASP A 336 -19.08 9.16 25.33
C ASP A 336 -18.04 9.41 24.22
N ASP A 337 -16.95 10.08 24.55
CA ASP A 337 -15.87 10.42 23.65
C ASP A 337 -15.19 9.20 23.01
N LYS A 338 -15.23 8.04 23.67
CA LYS A 338 -14.69 6.77 23.16
C LYS A 338 -15.64 6.04 22.22
N GLU A 339 -16.93 6.26 22.31
CA GLU A 339 -17.95 5.58 21.53
C GLU A 339 -17.71 5.76 20.01
N GLY A 340 -17.43 6.99 19.58
CA GLY A 340 -17.15 7.29 18.19
C GLY A 340 -15.91 6.55 17.66
N LEU A 341 -14.83 6.52 18.45
CA LEU A 341 -13.61 5.82 18.11
C LEU A 341 -13.84 4.30 18.06
N LYS A 342 -14.59 3.72 19.02
CA LYS A 342 -14.94 2.29 19.00
C LYS A 342 -15.71 1.90 17.74
N ARG A 343 -16.72 2.68 17.36
CA ARG A 343 -17.51 2.41 16.14
C ARG A 343 -16.68 2.54 14.87
N PHE A 344 -15.79 3.49 14.81
CA PHE A 344 -14.91 3.67 13.67
C PHE A 344 -13.88 2.51 13.60
N THR A 345 -13.31 2.10 14.75
CA THR A 345 -12.40 0.96 14.86
C THR A 345 -13.10 -0.35 14.46
N GLN A 346 -14.31 -0.60 14.96
CA GLN A 346 -15.14 -1.74 14.55
C GLN A 346 -15.29 -1.80 13.02
N ALA A 347 -15.69 -0.68 12.42
CA ALA A 347 -15.90 -0.59 10.98
C ALA A 347 -14.60 -0.79 10.19
N TYR A 348 -13.48 -0.26 10.68
CA TYR A 348 -12.18 -0.47 10.07
C TYR A 348 -11.75 -1.94 10.12
N LEU A 349 -11.84 -2.60 11.27
CA LEU A 349 -11.54 -4.02 11.45
C LEU A 349 -12.44 -4.90 10.56
N ALA A 350 -13.74 -4.59 10.49
CA ALA A 350 -14.66 -5.29 9.58
C ALA A 350 -14.25 -5.15 8.11
N CYS A 351 -13.80 -3.97 7.68
CA CYS A 351 -13.29 -3.73 6.33
C CYS A 351 -11.96 -4.47 6.07
N VAL A 352 -11.08 -4.54 7.07
CA VAL A 352 -9.82 -5.29 6.99
C VAL A 352 -10.08 -6.78 6.83
N THR A 353 -11.01 -7.34 7.59
CA THR A 353 -11.39 -8.77 7.42
C THR A 353 -12.04 -9.02 6.06
N ALA A 354 -12.88 -8.10 5.58
CA ALA A 354 -13.51 -8.24 4.26
C ALA A 354 -12.49 -8.24 3.12
N VAL A 355 -11.47 -7.37 3.16
CA VAL A 355 -10.42 -7.37 2.14
C VAL A 355 -9.51 -8.58 2.26
N ASP A 356 -9.24 -9.09 3.47
CA ASP A 356 -8.48 -10.32 3.67
C ASP A 356 -9.17 -11.53 3.01
N GLU A 357 -10.51 -11.64 3.10
CA GLU A 357 -11.28 -12.69 2.42
C GLU A 357 -11.12 -12.57 0.88
N ASN A 358 -11.18 -11.37 0.32
CA ASN A 358 -10.97 -11.12 -1.11
C ASN A 358 -9.52 -11.46 -1.54
N ILE A 359 -8.53 -11.12 -0.74
CA ILE A 359 -7.12 -11.50 -0.97
C ILE A 359 -6.99 -13.02 -0.97
N GLY A 360 -7.62 -13.71 -0.02
CA GLY A 360 -7.64 -15.16 0.06
C GLY A 360 -8.18 -15.83 -1.20
N GLN A 361 -9.26 -15.29 -1.79
CA GLN A 361 -9.82 -15.76 -3.06
C GLN A 361 -8.80 -15.70 -4.20
N VAL A 362 -8.10 -14.58 -4.33
CA VAL A 362 -7.08 -14.37 -5.37
C VAL A 362 -5.86 -15.29 -5.14
N LEU A 363 -5.37 -15.39 -3.90
CA LEU A 363 -4.26 -16.27 -3.55
C LEU A 363 -4.56 -17.74 -3.82
N ASN A 364 -5.78 -18.19 -3.52
CA ASN A 364 -6.22 -19.57 -3.76
C ASN A 364 -6.18 -19.93 -5.25
N ALA A 365 -6.46 -19.01 -6.16
CA ALA A 365 -6.36 -19.25 -7.59
C ALA A 365 -4.92 -19.54 -8.04
N VAL A 366 -3.94 -18.88 -7.44
CA VAL A 366 -2.51 -19.15 -7.68
C VAL A 366 -2.11 -20.47 -7.03
N ASP A 367 -2.39 -20.63 -5.73
CA ASP A 367 -1.87 -21.71 -4.90
C ASP A 367 -2.40 -23.09 -5.29
N ASN A 368 -3.63 -23.15 -5.85
CA ASN A 368 -4.27 -24.38 -6.33
C ASN A 368 -4.11 -24.61 -7.84
N SER A 369 -3.18 -23.93 -8.49
CA SER A 369 -2.93 -24.06 -9.93
C SER A 369 -1.44 -24.22 -10.26
N LYS A 370 -1.12 -24.50 -11.53
CA LYS A 370 0.28 -24.55 -12.02
C LYS A 370 1.04 -23.21 -11.92
N LEU A 371 0.34 -22.12 -11.61
CA LEU A 371 0.94 -20.79 -11.43
C LEU A 371 1.78 -20.69 -10.16
N LYS A 372 1.50 -21.52 -9.15
CA LYS A 372 2.17 -21.48 -7.84
C LYS A 372 3.68 -21.45 -7.91
N ASP A 373 4.26 -22.26 -8.81
CA ASP A 373 5.70 -22.49 -8.86
C ASP A 373 6.47 -21.46 -9.71
N ASN A 374 5.76 -20.61 -10.47
CA ASN A 374 6.37 -19.58 -11.32
C ASN A 374 5.73 -18.19 -11.21
N THR A 375 5.01 -17.90 -10.13
CA THR A 375 4.40 -16.57 -9.91
C THR A 375 5.00 -15.90 -8.69
N VAL A 376 5.63 -14.75 -8.89
CA VAL A 376 6.00 -13.82 -7.83
C VAL A 376 4.71 -13.15 -7.36
N VAL A 377 4.45 -13.21 -6.06
CA VAL A 377 3.28 -12.57 -5.43
C VAL A 377 3.76 -11.49 -4.48
N VAL A 378 3.23 -10.28 -4.65
CA VAL A 378 3.49 -9.12 -3.78
C VAL A 378 2.17 -8.64 -3.21
N ILE A 379 2.10 -8.49 -1.90
CA ILE A 379 0.98 -7.85 -1.17
C ILE A 379 1.51 -6.60 -0.51
N VAL A 380 0.91 -5.44 -0.82
CA VAL A 380 1.28 -4.15 -0.23
C VAL A 380 0.06 -3.28 0.03
N SER A 381 0.13 -2.40 1.04
CA SER A 381 -0.74 -1.23 1.14
C SER A 381 -0.01 0.02 0.63
N ASP A 382 -0.75 0.99 0.15
CA ASP A 382 -0.16 2.25 -0.33
C ASP A 382 0.28 3.19 0.80
N HIS A 383 -0.42 3.20 1.91
CA HIS A 383 -0.06 3.89 3.17
C HIS A 383 -0.90 3.35 4.33
N GLY A 384 -0.56 3.80 5.54
CA GLY A 384 -1.30 3.48 6.74
C GLY A 384 -2.45 4.45 7.03
N TRP A 385 -2.94 4.40 8.28
CA TRP A 385 -4.06 5.17 8.78
C TRP A 385 -3.97 5.30 10.30
N THR A 386 -4.17 6.50 10.86
CA THR A 386 -4.25 6.74 12.29
C THR A 386 -5.67 6.46 12.80
N MET A 387 -5.79 5.86 13.98
CA MET A 387 -7.05 5.41 14.57
C MET A 387 -7.39 6.15 15.87
N GLY A 388 -6.87 7.35 16.05
CA GLY A 388 -7.08 8.19 17.23
C GLY A 388 -5.78 8.61 17.92
N GLU A 389 -4.65 7.99 17.60
CA GLU A 389 -3.34 8.37 18.11
C GLU A 389 -3.08 9.85 17.80
N LYS A 390 -2.48 10.56 18.74
CA LYS A 390 -2.20 12.02 18.64
C LYS A 390 -3.40 12.88 18.23
N GLU A 391 -4.62 12.43 18.58
CA GLU A 391 -5.90 13.06 18.17
C GLU A 391 -6.09 13.12 16.64
N HIS A 392 -5.60 12.12 15.91
CA HIS A 392 -5.76 12.01 14.47
C HIS A 392 -6.61 10.78 14.10
N VAL A 393 -7.51 10.94 13.12
CA VAL A 393 -8.19 9.87 12.40
C VAL A 393 -8.07 10.19 10.92
N TYR A 394 -7.18 9.59 10.23
CA TYR A 394 -6.92 9.73 8.79
C TYR A 394 -5.48 9.31 8.47
N LYS A 395 -5.01 9.67 7.31
CA LYS A 395 -3.66 9.55 6.76
C LYS A 395 -2.97 10.92 6.69
N ASN A 396 -1.86 11.02 5.99
CA ASN A 396 -1.12 12.26 5.75
C ASN A 396 -0.44 12.81 7.01
N SER A 397 0.14 11.90 7.82
CA SER A 397 1.06 12.23 8.90
C SER A 397 2.37 11.46 8.75
N LEU A 398 3.43 11.86 9.45
CA LEU A 398 4.75 11.23 9.36
C LEU A 398 5.01 10.20 10.47
N TRP A 399 4.03 9.94 11.33
CA TRP A 399 4.12 8.95 12.40
C TRP A 399 3.91 7.52 11.89
N GLU A 400 4.25 6.56 12.74
CA GLU A 400 4.31 5.13 12.40
C GLU A 400 3.01 4.63 11.78
N GLU A 401 1.85 4.95 12.34
CA GLU A 401 0.55 4.43 11.93
C GLU A 401 0.13 4.87 10.51
N SER A 402 0.56 6.06 10.07
CA SER A 402 0.27 6.55 8.71
C SER A 402 1.29 6.07 7.68
N THR A 403 2.52 5.82 8.09
CA THR A 403 3.62 5.53 7.16
C THR A 403 3.93 4.06 7.02
N ARG A 404 3.79 3.26 8.11
CA ARG A 404 4.06 1.83 8.11
C ARG A 404 2.96 1.04 7.43
N VAL A 405 3.36 0.10 6.57
CA VAL A 405 2.44 -0.68 5.73
C VAL A 405 2.81 -2.17 5.72
N PRO A 406 1.86 -3.07 5.49
CA PRO A 406 2.18 -4.45 5.16
C PRO A 406 2.91 -4.52 3.81
N MET A 407 3.98 -5.30 3.77
CA MET A 407 4.69 -5.70 2.55
C MET A 407 5.15 -7.15 2.69
N LEU A 408 4.59 -8.02 1.86
CA LEU A 408 4.91 -9.44 1.82
C LEU A 408 5.27 -9.82 0.38
N ILE A 409 6.38 -10.54 0.21
CA ILE A 409 6.85 -10.96 -1.11
C ILE A 409 7.14 -12.47 -1.11
N ARG A 410 6.48 -13.21 -2.01
CA ARG A 410 6.79 -14.60 -2.32
C ARG A 410 7.35 -14.70 -3.74
N ALA A 411 8.57 -15.15 -3.88
CA ALA A 411 9.24 -15.39 -5.16
C ALA A 411 9.72 -16.85 -5.22
N PRO A 412 9.04 -17.72 -5.96
CA PRO A 412 9.34 -19.15 -5.99
C PRO A 412 10.80 -19.43 -6.37
N GLY A 413 11.46 -20.29 -5.58
CA GLY A 413 12.88 -20.62 -5.77
C GLY A 413 13.88 -19.52 -5.41
N ILE A 414 13.41 -18.38 -4.89
CA ILE A 414 14.23 -17.23 -4.47
C ILE A 414 13.97 -16.86 -3.02
N SER A 415 12.70 -16.60 -2.65
CA SER A 415 12.34 -16.13 -1.32
C SER A 415 12.41 -17.26 -0.29
N LYS A 416 12.92 -16.94 0.90
CA LYS A 416 12.94 -17.84 2.05
C LYS A 416 11.61 -17.76 2.78
N ALA A 417 10.80 -18.80 2.69
CA ALA A 417 9.49 -18.87 3.33
C ALA A 417 9.56 -18.63 4.84
N ASP A 418 8.47 -18.12 5.42
CA ASP A 418 8.29 -17.82 6.86
C ASP A 418 9.43 -16.96 7.44
N SER A 419 9.88 -15.99 6.68
CA SER A 419 11.00 -15.13 7.07
C SER A 419 10.56 -13.69 7.29
N LYS A 420 11.27 -13.01 8.21
CA LYS A 420 10.99 -11.63 8.58
C LYS A 420 12.22 -10.76 8.33
N VAL A 421 11.99 -9.62 7.69
CA VAL A 421 13.00 -8.58 7.45
C VAL A 421 12.66 -7.38 8.32
N TYR A 422 13.64 -6.97 9.16
CA TYR A 422 13.51 -5.81 10.05
C TYR A 422 14.32 -4.60 9.57
N HIS A 423 15.03 -4.73 8.45
CA HIS A 423 15.65 -3.58 7.80
C HIS A 423 14.53 -2.64 7.30
N PRO A 424 14.61 -1.32 7.52
CA PRO A 424 13.65 -0.38 6.97
C PRO A 424 13.73 -0.38 5.44
N VAL A 425 12.58 -0.50 4.80
CA VAL A 425 12.45 -0.49 3.34
C VAL A 425 11.29 0.41 2.94
N SER A 426 11.27 0.83 1.70
CA SER A 426 10.26 1.75 1.18
C SER A 426 9.42 1.11 0.07
N LEU A 427 8.19 1.59 -0.13
CA LEU A 427 7.35 1.14 -1.25
C LEU A 427 8.01 1.38 -2.61
N ILE A 428 8.88 2.39 -2.71
CA ILE A 428 9.61 2.68 -3.95
C ILE A 428 10.53 1.53 -4.40
N ASP A 429 10.90 0.64 -3.48
CA ASP A 429 11.77 -0.51 -3.71
C ASP A 429 11.03 -1.67 -4.42
N VAL A 430 9.69 -1.62 -4.49
CA VAL A 430 8.88 -2.66 -5.16
C VAL A 430 9.19 -2.74 -6.65
N TYR A 431 9.27 -1.61 -7.33
CA TYR A 431 9.50 -1.60 -8.78
C TYR A 431 10.86 -2.20 -9.15
N PRO A 432 12.02 -1.72 -8.65
CA PRO A 432 13.31 -2.34 -8.95
C PRO A 432 13.38 -3.81 -8.50
N THR A 433 12.70 -4.19 -7.42
CA THR A 433 12.63 -5.59 -6.99
C THR A 433 11.94 -6.47 -8.03
N LEU A 434 10.83 -6.05 -8.59
CA LEU A 434 10.10 -6.82 -9.60
C LEU A 434 10.87 -6.92 -10.91
N LEU A 435 11.59 -5.86 -11.31
CA LEU A 435 12.51 -5.93 -12.47
C LEU A 435 13.63 -6.93 -12.24
N ASP A 436 14.29 -6.87 -11.10
CA ASP A 436 15.39 -7.80 -10.76
C ASP A 436 14.93 -9.27 -10.67
N LEU A 437 13.72 -9.51 -10.13
CA LEU A 437 13.13 -10.84 -10.08
C LEU A 437 12.77 -11.38 -11.48
N ALA A 438 12.35 -10.50 -12.37
CA ALA A 438 12.03 -10.82 -13.76
C ALA A 438 13.26 -10.87 -14.67
N GLY A 439 14.44 -10.44 -14.19
CA GLY A 439 15.66 -10.37 -14.98
C GLY A 439 15.65 -9.26 -16.03
N LEU A 440 14.89 -8.19 -15.78
CA LEU A 440 14.79 -7.03 -16.67
C LEU A 440 15.80 -5.96 -16.28
N ASP A 441 16.20 -5.12 -17.24
CA ASP A 441 17.06 -3.96 -16.98
C ASP A 441 16.31 -2.85 -16.25
N PHE A 442 17.06 -1.89 -15.66
CA PHE A 442 16.54 -0.77 -14.89
C PHE A 442 16.37 0.53 -15.70
N GLU A 443 16.40 0.45 -17.04
CA GLU A 443 16.20 1.62 -17.89
C GLU A 443 14.71 1.99 -17.95
N THR A 444 14.34 2.99 -17.14
CA THR A 444 12.95 3.44 -16.99
C THR A 444 12.68 4.84 -17.53
N THR A 445 13.70 5.55 -18.04
CA THR A 445 13.52 6.87 -18.64
C THR A 445 13.01 6.77 -20.08
N LYS A 446 12.08 7.66 -20.47
CA LYS A 446 11.60 7.78 -21.85
C LYS A 446 12.44 8.78 -22.65
N ASN A 447 13.01 9.79 -21.96
CA ASN A 447 13.85 10.85 -22.49
C ASN A 447 14.56 11.58 -21.34
N ASP A 448 15.29 12.64 -21.65
CA ASP A 448 16.10 13.42 -20.70
C ASP A 448 15.30 14.12 -19.59
N GLN A 449 13.98 14.19 -19.69
CA GLN A 449 13.10 14.77 -18.66
C GLN A 449 12.64 13.72 -17.65
N GLY A 450 12.70 12.45 -18.01
CA GLY A 450 12.42 11.32 -17.11
C GLY A 450 13.55 11.13 -16.09
N ARG A 451 13.28 10.30 -15.08
CA ARG A 451 14.26 9.96 -14.05
C ARG A 451 14.48 8.45 -13.96
N PRO A 452 15.71 8.00 -13.68
CA PRO A 452 15.94 6.61 -13.29
C PRO A 452 15.25 6.28 -11.98
N LEU A 453 15.21 5.00 -11.62
CA LEU A 453 14.66 4.53 -10.36
C LEU A 453 15.45 5.09 -9.18
N ASP A 454 14.75 5.62 -8.18
CA ASP A 454 15.34 6.06 -6.90
C ASP A 454 15.37 4.91 -5.86
N GLY A 455 14.60 3.83 -6.07
CA GLY A 455 14.53 2.67 -5.17
C GLY A 455 15.58 1.60 -5.49
N PHE A 456 15.70 0.60 -4.60
CA PHE A 456 16.67 -0.48 -4.68
C PHE A 456 15.99 -1.85 -4.65
N SER A 457 16.62 -2.87 -5.26
CA SER A 457 16.06 -4.23 -5.26
C SER A 457 16.11 -4.86 -3.86
N LEU A 458 14.97 -5.38 -3.42
CA LEU A 458 14.83 -6.16 -2.17
C LEU A 458 15.18 -7.65 -2.35
N LYS A 459 15.56 -8.09 -3.55
CA LYS A 459 15.90 -9.48 -3.82
C LYS A 459 17.00 -10.04 -2.93
N PRO A 460 18.04 -9.27 -2.48
CA PRO A 460 19.00 -9.74 -1.48
C PRO A 460 18.33 -10.17 -0.18
N PHE A 461 17.35 -9.40 0.33
CA PHE A 461 16.59 -9.75 1.54
C PHE A 461 15.68 -10.96 1.34
N LEU A 462 15.14 -11.17 0.14
CA LEU A 462 14.34 -12.36 -0.15
C LEU A 462 15.16 -13.64 -0.01
N LYS A 463 16.46 -13.60 -0.35
CA LYS A 463 17.40 -14.73 -0.21
C LYS A 463 17.95 -14.84 1.21
N THR A 464 18.29 -13.69 1.82
CA THR A 464 19.00 -13.59 3.10
C THR A 464 18.31 -12.54 3.98
N PRO A 465 17.22 -12.88 4.68
CA PRO A 465 16.40 -11.92 5.43
C PRO A 465 17.15 -11.10 6.49
N ASN A 466 18.22 -11.65 7.07
CA ASN A 466 19.04 -10.98 8.08
C ASN A 466 20.33 -10.39 7.48
N LEU A 467 20.27 -9.93 6.24
CA LEU A 467 21.42 -9.29 5.60
C LEU A 467 21.83 -8.03 6.38
N ASN A 468 23.13 -7.86 6.61
CA ASN A 468 23.67 -6.72 7.35
C ASN A 468 24.07 -5.56 6.44
N GLU A 469 24.42 -5.86 5.18
CA GLU A 469 24.85 -4.87 4.19
C GLU A 469 23.96 -4.95 2.97
N TRP A 470 23.41 -3.83 2.57
CA TRP A 470 22.53 -3.68 1.40
C TRP A 470 22.95 -2.41 0.64
N GLU A 471 22.69 -2.38 -0.67
CA GLU A 471 23.01 -1.22 -1.53
C GLU A 471 22.12 0.01 -1.27
N GLY A 472 20.93 -0.22 -0.72
CA GLY A 472 19.99 0.84 -0.38
C GLY A 472 20.29 1.52 0.96
N PRO A 473 19.51 2.55 1.32
CA PRO A 473 19.73 3.36 2.51
C PRO A 473 19.35 2.61 3.80
N ASP A 474 19.98 2.98 4.92
CA ASP A 474 19.67 2.46 6.26
C ASP A 474 18.36 3.02 6.86
N GLY A 475 17.59 3.73 6.08
CA GLY A 475 16.31 4.32 6.48
C GLY A 475 15.32 4.44 5.35
N ALA A 476 14.04 4.43 5.69
CA ALA A 476 12.94 4.70 4.78
C ALA A 476 12.54 6.18 4.85
N LEU A 477 12.39 6.81 3.69
CA LEU A 477 12.02 8.22 3.57
C LEU A 477 10.52 8.35 3.31
N SER A 478 9.87 9.21 4.10
CA SER A 478 8.49 9.64 3.88
C SER A 478 8.40 11.16 3.79
N VAL A 479 7.51 11.65 2.94
CA VAL A 479 7.22 13.08 2.81
C VAL A 479 5.72 13.32 3.00
N VAL A 480 5.37 14.41 3.64
CA VAL A 480 3.98 14.87 3.78
C VAL A 480 3.82 16.23 3.15
N TYR A 481 2.84 16.32 2.27
CA TYR A 481 2.47 17.54 1.58
C TYR A 481 1.95 18.62 2.53
N THR A 482 2.44 19.84 2.33
CA THR A 482 1.89 21.05 2.93
C THR A 482 1.06 21.81 1.90
N SER A 483 -0.03 22.45 2.31
CA SER A 483 -0.95 23.15 1.40
C SER A 483 -0.49 24.54 0.97
N ASP A 484 0.80 24.81 1.00
CA ASP A 484 1.36 26.11 0.65
C ASP A 484 1.11 26.45 -0.84
N LYS A 485 1.11 27.77 -1.13
CA LYS A 485 0.99 28.29 -2.50
C LYS A 485 2.10 27.82 -3.43
N ASN A 486 3.23 27.41 -2.86
CA ASN A 486 4.41 26.89 -3.57
C ASN A 486 4.55 25.37 -3.41
N ALA A 487 3.47 24.65 -3.56
CA ALA A 487 3.40 23.19 -3.39
C ALA A 487 4.25 22.38 -4.40
N ASP A 488 4.87 23.03 -5.37
CA ASP A 488 5.81 22.39 -6.30
C ASP A 488 7.25 22.42 -5.80
N ILE A 489 7.51 23.15 -4.70
CA ILE A 489 8.84 23.29 -4.12
C ILE A 489 9.02 22.20 -3.05
N PRO A 490 9.91 21.22 -3.27
CA PRO A 490 10.09 20.12 -2.32
C PRO A 490 10.48 20.56 -0.90
N SER A 491 11.26 21.64 -0.75
CA SER A 491 11.64 22.18 0.56
C SER A 491 10.48 22.74 1.39
N ASN A 492 9.30 22.91 0.80
CA ASN A 492 8.11 23.39 1.51
C ASN A 492 7.30 22.27 2.18
N HIS A 493 7.81 21.04 2.18
CA HIS A 493 7.13 19.89 2.74
C HIS A 493 7.82 19.35 4.00
N HIS A 494 7.12 18.44 4.71
CA HIS A 494 7.64 17.79 5.89
C HIS A 494 8.25 16.44 5.51
N TYR A 495 9.33 16.06 6.15
CA TYR A 495 10.07 14.85 5.87
C TYR A 495 10.28 14.01 7.12
N SER A 496 10.32 12.70 6.96
CA SER A 496 10.71 11.76 8.00
C SER A 496 11.66 10.74 7.44
N VAL A 497 12.68 10.40 8.21
CA VAL A 497 13.48 9.19 8.01
C VAL A 497 13.23 8.22 9.14
N ARG A 498 12.96 6.95 8.79
CA ARG A 498 12.70 5.86 9.71
C ARG A 498 13.77 4.79 9.53
N THR A 499 14.71 4.72 10.48
CA THR A 499 15.70 3.65 10.56
C THR A 499 15.12 2.44 11.32
N ARG A 500 15.90 1.39 11.54
CA ARG A 500 15.43 0.21 12.29
C ARG A 500 14.85 0.55 13.66
N ASP A 501 15.52 1.46 14.38
CA ASP A 501 15.23 1.73 15.79
C ASP A 501 14.74 3.16 16.06
N TRP A 502 14.82 4.05 15.07
CA TRP A 502 14.60 5.46 15.29
C TRP A 502 13.76 6.07 14.17
N ARG A 503 12.91 7.04 14.55
CA ARG A 503 12.27 7.98 13.63
C ARG A 503 12.74 9.39 13.92
N TYR A 504 13.05 10.12 12.85
CA TYR A 504 13.31 11.54 12.89
C TYR A 504 12.41 12.25 11.90
N ILE A 505 11.78 13.33 12.34
CA ILE A 505 10.89 14.17 11.53
C ILE A 505 11.48 15.57 11.48
N LEU A 506 11.51 16.16 10.29
CA LEU A 506 11.85 17.55 10.04
C LEU A 506 10.68 18.25 9.37
N TYR A 507 10.19 19.29 10.00
CA TYR A 507 9.16 20.17 9.45
C TYR A 507 9.79 21.26 8.59
N ASN A 508 9.05 21.76 7.57
CA ASN A 508 9.53 22.82 6.67
C ASN A 508 9.86 24.14 7.38
N THR A 509 9.40 24.31 8.63
CA THR A 509 9.68 25.47 9.49
C THR A 509 10.98 25.31 10.29
N GLY A 510 11.60 24.12 10.26
CA GLY A 510 12.83 23.81 10.97
C GLY A 510 12.64 23.16 12.34
N GLU A 511 11.38 22.94 12.79
CA GLU A 511 11.11 22.14 13.98
C GLU A 511 11.27 20.66 13.68
N GLU A 512 11.51 19.90 14.76
CA GLU A 512 11.92 18.51 14.67
C GLU A 512 11.21 17.65 15.71
N GLU A 513 11.08 16.36 15.40
CA GLU A 513 10.70 15.31 16.34
C GLU A 513 11.70 14.15 16.24
N LEU A 514 11.93 13.46 17.36
CA LEU A 514 12.81 12.31 17.46
C LEU A 514 12.19 11.25 18.35
N TYR A 515 12.06 10.02 17.84
CA TYR A 515 11.50 8.89 18.57
C TYR A 515 12.42 7.68 18.53
N ASN A 516 12.45 6.91 19.63
CA ASN A 516 13.14 5.63 19.72
C ASN A 516 12.13 4.48 19.61
N ASN A 517 11.85 4.02 18.40
CA ASN A 517 10.81 3.03 18.14
C ASN A 517 11.11 1.63 18.73
N SER A 518 12.37 1.33 19.12
CA SER A 518 12.68 0.08 19.82
C SER A 518 12.17 0.06 21.26
N ASN A 519 12.11 1.22 21.92
CA ASN A 519 11.65 1.35 23.30
C ASN A 519 10.26 1.98 23.40
N ASP A 520 9.87 2.74 22.38
CA ASP A 520 8.63 3.48 22.28
C ASP A 520 8.03 3.30 20.85
N PRO A 521 7.49 2.11 20.56
CA PRO A 521 6.98 1.80 19.23
C PRO A 521 5.74 2.61 18.84
N LYS A 522 5.14 3.33 19.78
CA LYS A 522 3.97 4.20 19.56
C LYS A 522 4.32 5.69 19.46
N GLU A 523 5.62 6.01 19.53
CA GLU A 523 6.09 7.39 19.38
C GLU A 523 5.47 8.36 20.41
N TRP A 524 5.30 7.90 21.66
CA TRP A 524 4.70 8.69 22.74
C TRP A 524 5.62 9.74 23.35
N ASN A 525 6.95 9.56 23.24
CA ASN A 525 7.94 10.42 23.86
C ASN A 525 8.84 11.06 22.81
N ASN A 526 8.61 12.33 22.53
CA ASN A 526 9.46 13.11 21.65
C ASN A 526 10.78 13.49 22.34
N LEU A 527 11.86 12.85 21.93
CA LEU A 527 13.19 13.02 22.52
C LEU A 527 13.94 14.27 22.03
N ILE A 528 13.36 15.03 21.10
CA ILE A 528 14.01 16.21 20.48
C ILE A 528 14.31 17.32 21.51
N PHE A 529 13.53 17.38 22.60
CA PHE A 529 13.74 18.36 23.67
C PHE A 529 15.06 18.15 24.42
N ASN A 530 15.66 16.97 24.31
CA ASN A 530 17.06 16.74 24.66
C ASN A 530 17.96 17.21 23.49
N LYS A 531 18.25 18.50 23.44
CA LYS A 531 19.00 19.16 22.35
C LYS A 531 20.39 18.56 22.06
N THR A 532 20.91 17.75 22.97
CA THR A 532 22.24 17.11 22.85
C THR A 532 22.13 15.62 22.47
N HIS A 533 20.95 15.12 22.13
CA HIS A 533 20.78 13.71 21.79
C HIS A 533 21.60 13.36 20.54
N PRO A 534 22.57 12.42 20.62
CA PRO A 534 23.52 12.16 19.55
C PRO A 534 22.84 11.67 18.25
N LYS A 535 21.72 10.97 18.35
CA LYS A 535 20.96 10.47 17.20
C LYS A 535 20.33 11.57 16.34
N THR A 536 20.05 12.73 16.92
CA THR A 536 19.47 13.85 16.15
C THR A 536 20.38 14.23 14.97
N GLN A 537 21.67 14.42 15.22
CA GLN A 537 22.58 14.83 14.15
C GLN A 537 22.84 13.72 13.13
N GLU A 538 22.93 12.47 13.58
CA GLU A 538 23.07 11.32 12.70
C GLU A 538 21.89 11.24 11.71
N LEU A 539 20.65 11.33 12.22
CA LEU A 539 19.44 11.20 11.41
C LEU A 539 19.16 12.43 10.54
N ARG A 540 19.56 13.63 10.98
CA ARG A 540 19.60 14.81 10.11
C ARG A 540 20.48 14.59 8.90
N ASN A 541 21.67 14.04 9.10
CA ASN A 541 22.62 13.78 8.02
C ASN A 541 22.06 12.72 7.06
N LEU A 542 21.47 11.64 7.59
CA LEU A 542 20.82 10.62 6.76
C LEU A 542 19.67 11.22 5.93
N LEU A 543 18.80 12.00 6.58
CA LEU A 543 17.70 12.66 5.86
C LEU A 543 18.21 13.59 4.76
N LYS A 544 19.27 14.35 5.05
CA LYS A 544 19.91 15.24 4.07
C LYS A 544 20.49 14.46 2.88
N GLU A 545 21.14 13.34 3.15
CA GLU A 545 21.68 12.46 2.11
C GLU A 545 20.58 11.92 1.21
N MET A 546 19.50 11.39 1.81
CA MET A 546 18.38 10.82 1.08
C MET A 546 17.56 11.84 0.27
N THR A 547 17.63 13.12 0.62
CA THR A 547 16.90 14.21 -0.08
C THR A 547 17.79 15.04 -1.00
N TYR A 548 19.09 14.78 -1.06
CA TYR A 548 20.02 15.50 -1.94
C TYR A 548 19.68 15.26 -3.44
N PRO A 549 19.76 16.28 -4.31
CA PRO A 549 20.15 17.69 -4.08
C PRO A 549 18.99 18.60 -3.61
N VAL A 550 17.83 18.07 -3.40
CA VAL A 550 16.61 18.80 -3.05
C VAL A 550 16.51 18.92 -1.52
N VAL A 551 17.46 19.61 -0.91
CA VAL A 551 17.46 19.79 0.54
C VAL A 551 16.41 20.83 0.93
N PRO A 552 15.51 20.53 1.89
CA PRO A 552 14.62 21.53 2.47
C PRO A 552 15.40 22.74 3.00
N GLU A 553 14.95 23.96 2.71
CA GLU A 553 15.61 25.19 3.21
C GLU A 553 15.66 25.24 4.74
N GLY A 554 14.72 24.58 5.44
CA GLY A 554 14.74 24.42 6.89
C GLY A 554 16.03 23.83 7.45
N PHE A 555 16.80 23.06 6.68
CA PHE A 555 18.13 22.59 7.07
C PHE A 555 19.17 23.71 7.26
N SER A 556 19.03 24.84 6.54
CA SER A 556 19.93 25.99 6.69
C SER A 556 19.66 26.81 7.97
N ASN A 557 18.49 26.66 8.57
CA ASN A 557 18.04 27.38 9.77
C ASN A 557 18.29 26.59 11.06
N ILE A 558 18.73 25.34 10.98
CA ILE A 558 19.13 24.53 12.14
C ILE A 558 20.52 25.01 12.59
N LYS A 559 20.53 25.88 13.60
CA LYS A 559 21.76 26.39 14.24
C LYS A 559 22.30 25.43 15.28
#